data_a430c47289a42ed3be3d3e11df51d277
#
_entry.id   a430c47289a42ed3be3d3e11df51d277
#
_cell.length_a   1.000
_cell.length_b   1.000
_cell.length_c   1.000
_cell.angle_alpha   90.00
_cell.angle_beta   90.00
_cell.angle_gamma   90.00
#
_symmetry.space_group_name_H-M   'P 1'
#
loop_
_entity.id
_entity.type
_entity.pdbx_description
1 polymer ?
#
loop_
_entity_poly.entity_id
_entity_poly.type
_entity_poly.pdbx_seq_one_letter_code
_entity_poly.pdbx_strand_id
1 'polypeptide(L)'
;MVQATDFRNAMSLLTSAVSVVTTAGMSGRFGFTASAVCSVTDTPPTLLVCMNQAASSHVHFLDNKILTVNVLGAHHEHISKAFSSKLTPEERFKHGEWIELETGAPVLEDALVSFDCEIEQIQQVGTHTIFICPIVAIKQSQHDQSLVYFNRAYHQVGQTEIV
;
A
#
# COMPACT_ATOMS: atom_id res chain seq x y z
N MET A 1 12.54 -3.32 28.50
CA MET A 1 11.95 -2.75 27.27
C MET A 1 12.44 -3.56 26.09
N VAL A 2 11.58 -3.91 25.14
CA VAL A 2 11.94 -4.67 23.93
C VAL A 2 12.86 -3.82 23.05
N GLN A 3 13.95 -4.40 22.58
CA GLN A 3 14.87 -3.70 21.67
C GLN A 3 14.27 -3.61 20.25
N ALA A 4 14.56 -2.54 19.54
CA ALA A 4 14.04 -2.31 18.19
C ALA A 4 14.47 -3.42 17.21
N THR A 5 15.65 -4.02 17.42
CA THR A 5 16.14 -5.14 16.61
C THR A 5 15.30 -6.39 16.81
N ASP A 6 14.98 -6.72 18.08
CA ASP A 6 14.16 -7.89 18.42
C ASP A 6 12.75 -7.72 17.88
N PHE A 7 12.18 -6.52 18.00
CA PHE A 7 10.89 -6.18 17.42
C PHE A 7 10.87 -6.41 15.90
N ARG A 8 11.85 -5.86 15.19
CA ARG A 8 11.94 -6.02 13.73
C ARG A 8 12.13 -7.48 13.30
N ASN A 9 12.90 -8.25 14.04
CA ASN A 9 13.07 -9.68 13.78
C ASN A 9 11.76 -10.45 13.97
N ALA A 10 11.06 -10.17 15.06
CA ALA A 10 9.76 -10.80 15.33
C ALA A 10 8.72 -10.42 14.27
N MET A 11 8.62 -9.13 13.93
CA MET A 11 7.67 -8.64 12.92
C MET A 11 7.95 -9.17 11.51
N SER A 12 9.19 -9.54 11.19
CA SER A 12 9.52 -10.15 9.89
C SER A 12 8.85 -11.51 9.68
N LEU A 13 8.41 -12.17 10.75
CA LEU A 13 7.70 -13.45 10.70
C LEU A 13 6.18 -13.29 10.55
N LEU A 14 5.68 -12.06 10.58
CA LEU A 14 4.29 -11.76 10.29
C LEU A 14 4.12 -11.63 8.77
N THR A 15 3.49 -12.62 8.15
CA THR A 15 3.21 -12.63 6.72
C THR A 15 2.27 -11.47 6.37
N SER A 16 2.64 -10.66 5.39
CA SER A 16 1.86 -9.49 4.99
C SER A 16 1.68 -9.45 3.48
N ALA A 17 0.50 -9.05 3.04
CA ALA A 17 0.29 -8.66 1.65
C ALA A 17 1.18 -7.45 1.32
N VAL A 18 1.71 -7.43 0.11
CA VAL A 18 2.48 -6.28 -0.40
C VAL A 18 1.54 -5.38 -1.18
N SER A 19 1.55 -4.10 -0.84
CA SER A 19 0.73 -3.09 -1.53
C SER A 19 1.60 -1.91 -1.97
N VAL A 20 1.15 -1.22 -3.01
CA VAL A 20 1.63 0.13 -3.33
C VAL A 20 0.52 1.11 -2.96
N VAL A 21 0.83 2.02 -2.05
CA VAL A 21 -0.09 3.07 -1.61
C VAL A 21 0.25 4.35 -2.33
N THR A 22 -0.74 4.96 -2.97
CA THR A 22 -0.57 6.10 -3.87
C THR A 22 -1.43 7.28 -3.43
N THR A 23 -1.00 8.47 -3.81
CA THR A 23 -1.76 9.72 -3.67
C THR A 23 -1.47 10.64 -4.86
N ALA A 24 -2.35 11.59 -5.11
CA ALA A 24 -2.16 12.61 -6.11
C ALA A 24 -2.75 13.95 -5.67
N GLY A 25 -2.17 15.03 -6.17
CA GLY A 25 -2.62 16.39 -5.94
C GLY A 25 -1.88 17.38 -6.83
N MET A 26 -1.91 18.66 -6.48
CA MET A 26 -1.28 19.72 -7.29
C MET A 26 0.23 19.53 -7.49
N SER A 27 0.90 18.88 -6.54
CA SER A 27 2.36 18.63 -6.62
C SER A 27 2.72 17.40 -7.45
N GLY A 28 1.74 16.64 -7.95
CA GLY A 28 1.94 15.43 -8.75
C GLY A 28 1.47 14.16 -8.06
N ARG A 29 1.98 13.03 -8.54
CA ARG A 29 1.65 11.68 -8.05
C ARG A 29 2.78 11.16 -7.18
N PHE A 30 2.44 10.53 -6.07
CA PHE A 30 3.39 9.94 -5.12
C PHE A 30 2.90 8.56 -4.67
N GLY A 31 3.84 7.71 -4.30
CA GLY A 31 3.51 6.38 -3.81
C GLY A 31 4.69 5.73 -3.11
N PHE A 32 4.37 4.72 -2.31
CA PHE A 32 5.34 3.93 -1.58
C PHE A 32 4.85 2.49 -1.42
N THR A 33 5.78 1.56 -1.28
CA THR A 33 5.47 0.16 -0.98
C THR A 33 5.17 0.01 0.49
N ALA A 34 4.04 -0.62 0.81
CA ALA A 34 3.56 -0.83 2.17
C ALA A 34 3.18 -2.29 2.42
N SER A 35 3.41 -2.74 3.64
CA SER A 35 2.88 -3.99 4.18
C SER A 35 1.95 -3.76 5.38
N ALA A 36 2.00 -2.58 5.99
CA ALA A 36 1.21 -2.21 7.16
C ALA A 36 -0.16 -1.65 6.74
N VAL A 37 -1.01 -2.52 6.24
CA VAL A 37 -2.40 -2.24 5.83
C VAL A 37 -3.30 -3.27 6.49
N CYS A 38 -4.39 -2.81 7.11
CA CYS A 38 -5.41 -3.73 7.61
C CYS A 38 -6.82 -3.13 7.56
N SER A 39 -7.82 -4.01 7.55
CA SER A 39 -9.22 -3.60 7.69
C SER A 39 -9.52 -3.14 9.11
N VAL A 40 -10.37 -2.13 9.26
CA VAL A 40 -10.83 -1.62 10.55
C VAL A 40 -12.26 -2.04 10.82
N THR A 41 -13.18 -1.76 9.88
CA THR A 41 -14.61 -2.06 9.99
C THR A 41 -15.22 -2.16 8.59
N ASP A 42 -16.33 -2.85 8.49
CA ASP A 42 -17.14 -2.92 7.26
C ASP A 42 -18.32 -1.94 7.27
N THR A 43 -18.54 -1.21 8.35
CA THR A 43 -19.68 -0.30 8.53
C THR A 43 -19.27 1.04 9.16
N PRO A 44 -18.94 2.07 8.37
CA PRO A 44 -18.68 2.04 6.94
C PRO A 44 -17.37 1.33 6.59
N PRO A 45 -17.20 0.81 5.37
CA PRO A 45 -15.97 0.15 4.96
C PRO A 45 -14.75 1.05 5.16
N THR A 46 -13.85 0.65 6.02
CA THR A 46 -12.69 1.45 6.45
C THR A 46 -11.46 0.57 6.62
N LEU A 47 -10.33 1.04 6.11
CA LEU A 47 -9.02 0.43 6.35
C LEU A 47 -8.06 1.42 7.01
N LEU A 48 -6.94 0.93 7.49
CA LEU A 48 -5.84 1.77 7.94
C LEU A 48 -4.54 1.46 7.20
N VAL A 49 -3.71 2.47 7.09
CA VAL A 49 -2.36 2.39 6.52
C VAL A 49 -1.38 3.05 7.48
N CYS A 50 -0.26 2.38 7.77
CA CYS A 50 0.84 2.97 8.52
C CYS A 50 1.94 3.43 7.55
N MET A 51 2.41 4.66 7.73
CA MET A 51 3.46 5.25 6.89
C MET A 51 4.57 5.86 7.75
N ASN A 52 5.82 5.60 7.36
CA ASN A 52 6.97 6.23 8.01
C ASN A 52 6.99 7.74 7.71
N GLN A 53 7.07 8.55 8.74
CA GLN A 53 7.11 10.02 8.62
C GLN A 53 8.39 10.51 7.92
N ALA A 54 9.46 9.72 7.91
CA ALA A 54 10.71 10.05 7.22
C ALA A 54 10.65 9.83 5.69
N ALA A 55 9.59 9.19 5.18
CA ALA A 55 9.42 9.04 3.75
C ALA A 55 9.21 10.42 3.09
N SER A 56 9.90 10.67 1.98
CA SER A 56 9.83 11.97 1.27
C SER A 56 8.42 12.31 0.78
N SER A 57 7.61 11.29 0.48
CA SER A 57 6.23 11.47 0.04
C SER A 57 5.22 11.70 1.18
N HIS A 58 5.61 11.57 2.43
CA HIS A 58 4.70 11.65 3.59
C HIS A 58 3.88 12.94 3.61
N VAL A 59 4.52 14.09 3.39
CA VAL A 59 3.85 15.42 3.37
C VAL A 59 2.72 15.46 2.32
N HIS A 60 2.87 14.80 1.18
CA HIS A 60 1.87 14.80 0.12
C HIS A 60 0.62 14.01 0.50
N PHE A 61 0.75 12.94 1.29
CA PHE A 61 -0.40 12.23 1.84
C PHE A 61 -1.16 13.08 2.86
N LEU A 62 -0.44 13.84 3.69
CA LEU A 62 -1.07 14.78 4.64
C LEU A 62 -1.83 15.90 3.93
N ASP A 63 -1.28 16.43 2.84
CA ASP A 63 -1.86 17.55 2.11
C ASP A 63 -3.03 17.10 1.23
N ASN A 64 -2.88 16.00 0.52
CA ASN A 64 -3.88 15.52 -0.46
C ASN A 64 -5.11 14.89 0.20
N LYS A 65 -4.95 14.27 1.35
CA LYS A 65 -6.02 13.61 2.13
C LYS A 65 -6.81 12.54 1.35
N ILE A 66 -6.18 11.96 0.36
CA ILE A 66 -6.68 10.81 -0.41
C ILE A 66 -5.57 9.80 -0.56
N LEU A 67 -5.92 8.55 -0.68
CA LEU A 67 -4.97 7.49 -1.06
C LEU A 67 -5.67 6.30 -1.70
N THR A 68 -4.94 5.57 -2.51
CA THR A 68 -5.36 4.25 -2.99
C THR A 68 -4.40 3.19 -2.48
N VAL A 69 -4.94 2.11 -1.94
CA VAL A 69 -4.18 0.91 -1.59
C VAL A 69 -4.29 -0.08 -2.75
N ASN A 70 -3.20 -0.29 -3.48
CA ASN A 70 -3.14 -1.23 -4.60
C ASN A 70 -2.47 -2.52 -4.10
N VAL A 71 -3.23 -3.56 -3.88
CA VAL A 71 -2.73 -4.87 -3.45
C VAL A 71 -2.10 -5.59 -4.62
N LEU A 72 -0.83 -5.95 -4.51
CA LEU A 72 -0.05 -6.47 -5.61
C LEU A 72 -0.31 -7.96 -5.86
N GLY A 73 -0.42 -8.32 -7.13
CA GLY A 73 -0.39 -9.70 -7.59
C GLY A 73 1.03 -10.25 -7.63
N ALA A 74 1.15 -11.56 -7.76
CA ALA A 74 2.43 -12.28 -7.80
C ALA A 74 3.38 -11.76 -8.90
N HIS A 75 2.85 -11.22 -9.99
CA HIS A 75 3.60 -10.68 -11.13
C HIS A 75 4.12 -9.25 -10.93
N HIS A 76 3.85 -8.63 -9.76
CA HIS A 76 4.16 -7.23 -9.49
C HIS A 76 5.40 -7.00 -8.61
N GLU A 77 6.28 -8.00 -8.45
CA GLU A 77 7.49 -7.83 -7.62
C GLU A 77 8.33 -6.62 -8.08
N HIS A 78 8.44 -6.40 -9.40
CA HIS A 78 9.15 -5.26 -9.97
C HIS A 78 8.52 -3.91 -9.59
N ILE A 79 7.20 -3.84 -9.46
CA ILE A 79 6.48 -2.63 -9.02
C ILE A 79 6.76 -2.38 -7.53
N SER A 80 6.68 -3.42 -6.71
CA SER A 80 7.03 -3.33 -5.28
C SER A 80 8.43 -2.77 -5.08
N LYS A 81 9.40 -3.27 -5.83
CA LYS A 81 10.79 -2.81 -5.78
C LYS A 81 10.94 -1.37 -6.25
N ALA A 82 10.26 -0.97 -7.32
CA ALA A 82 10.30 0.40 -7.82
C ALA A 82 9.82 1.41 -6.78
N PHE A 83 8.70 1.13 -6.12
CA PHE A 83 8.10 2.02 -5.12
C PHE A 83 8.77 1.99 -3.74
N SER A 84 9.75 1.11 -3.53
CA SER A 84 10.60 1.06 -2.33
C SER A 84 12.05 1.48 -2.59
N SER A 85 12.38 1.85 -3.82
CA SER A 85 13.72 2.26 -4.25
C SER A 85 13.94 3.77 -4.15
N LYS A 86 15.12 4.23 -4.58
CA LYS A 86 15.48 5.67 -4.66
C LYS A 86 15.01 6.35 -5.95
N LEU A 87 14.20 5.69 -6.77
CA LEU A 87 13.65 6.30 -7.98
C LEU A 87 12.82 7.54 -7.65
N THR A 88 12.80 8.49 -8.58
CA THR A 88 11.91 9.65 -8.48
C THR A 88 10.45 9.23 -8.59
N PRO A 89 9.49 10.03 -8.10
CA PRO A 89 8.07 9.72 -8.27
C PRO A 89 7.69 9.45 -9.74
N GLU A 90 8.19 10.24 -10.68
CA GLU A 90 7.92 10.06 -12.11
C GLU A 90 8.48 8.74 -12.65
N GLU A 91 9.68 8.35 -12.23
CA GLU A 91 10.29 7.07 -12.62
C GLU A 91 9.50 5.89 -12.03
N ARG A 92 9.02 5.99 -10.78
CA ARG A 92 8.20 4.95 -10.15
C ARG A 92 6.94 4.67 -10.95
N PHE A 93 6.22 5.70 -11.36
CA PHE A 93 4.97 5.58 -12.11
C PHE A 93 5.14 5.16 -13.58
N LYS A 94 6.36 5.02 -14.08
CA LYS A 94 6.63 4.34 -15.35
C LYS A 94 6.46 2.81 -15.26
N HIS A 95 6.43 2.27 -14.04
CA HIS A 95 6.16 0.87 -13.78
C HIS A 95 4.66 0.65 -13.59
N GLY A 96 4.05 -0.18 -14.44
CA GLY A 96 2.62 -0.45 -14.42
C GLY A 96 1.77 0.57 -15.20
N GLU A 97 0.51 0.22 -15.38
CA GLU A 97 -0.51 1.08 -15.98
C GLU A 97 -1.38 1.66 -14.87
N TRP A 98 -1.57 2.98 -14.90
CA TRP A 98 -2.24 3.70 -13.82
C TRP A 98 -3.49 4.41 -14.33
N ILE A 99 -4.59 4.17 -13.65
CA ILE A 99 -5.90 4.80 -13.89
C ILE A 99 -6.35 5.55 -12.65
N GLU A 100 -7.53 6.12 -12.68
CA GLU A 100 -8.17 6.82 -11.55
C GLU A 100 -9.58 6.25 -11.33
N LEU A 101 -10.03 6.28 -10.07
CA LEU A 101 -11.41 6.00 -9.68
C LEU A 101 -12.05 7.28 -9.14
N GLU A 102 -12.67 7.23 -7.95
CA GLU A 102 -13.43 8.36 -7.40
C GLU A 102 -12.57 9.52 -6.88
N THR A 103 -11.45 9.22 -6.19
CA THR A 103 -10.67 10.28 -5.53
C THR A 103 -9.66 10.96 -6.45
N GLY A 104 -9.24 10.31 -7.52
CA GLY A 104 -8.15 10.75 -8.38
C GLY A 104 -6.76 10.27 -7.92
N ALA A 105 -6.66 9.53 -6.81
CA ALA A 105 -5.41 8.86 -6.46
C ALA A 105 -5.10 7.74 -7.48
N PRO A 106 -3.82 7.54 -7.87
CA PRO A 106 -3.47 6.55 -8.88
C PRO A 106 -3.85 5.12 -8.47
N VAL A 107 -4.53 4.43 -9.37
CA VAL A 107 -4.96 3.04 -9.24
C VAL A 107 -4.18 2.19 -10.23
N LEU A 108 -3.50 1.15 -9.74
CA LEU A 108 -2.82 0.17 -10.60
C LEU A 108 -3.87 -0.68 -11.32
N GLU A 109 -3.90 -0.62 -12.64
CA GLU A 109 -4.99 -1.18 -13.43
C GLU A 109 -5.20 -2.67 -13.22
N ASP A 110 -4.12 -3.44 -13.09
CA ASP A 110 -4.12 -4.89 -12.93
C ASP A 110 -3.77 -5.36 -11.52
N ALA A 111 -3.85 -4.49 -10.50
CA ALA A 111 -3.72 -4.91 -9.11
C ALA A 111 -4.73 -6.03 -8.78
N LEU A 112 -4.42 -6.90 -7.82
CA LEU A 112 -5.38 -7.89 -7.31
C LEU A 112 -6.68 -7.22 -6.92
N VAL A 113 -6.55 -6.20 -6.08
CA VAL A 113 -7.63 -5.31 -5.64
C VAL A 113 -7.04 -3.94 -5.34
N SER A 114 -7.77 -2.90 -5.68
CA SER A 114 -7.45 -1.52 -5.30
C SER A 114 -8.59 -0.94 -4.47
N PHE A 115 -8.23 -0.33 -3.36
CA PHE A 115 -9.15 0.38 -2.46
C PHE A 115 -8.87 1.87 -2.57
N ASP A 116 -9.79 2.58 -3.18
CA ASP A 116 -9.74 4.04 -3.32
C ASP A 116 -10.39 4.69 -2.10
N CYS A 117 -9.64 5.55 -1.41
CA CYS A 117 -9.97 5.99 -0.06
C CYS A 117 -9.81 7.49 0.14
N GLU A 118 -10.61 8.04 1.04
CA GLU A 118 -10.35 9.34 1.68
C GLU A 118 -9.61 9.13 3.01
N ILE A 119 -8.72 10.05 3.36
CA ILE A 119 -8.05 10.05 4.67
C ILE A 119 -8.90 10.88 5.63
N GLU A 120 -9.59 10.21 6.56
CA GLU A 120 -10.48 10.86 7.51
C GLU A 120 -9.78 11.22 8.82
N GLN A 121 -8.93 10.32 9.33
CA GLN A 121 -8.22 10.51 10.57
C GLN A 121 -6.72 10.27 10.39
N ILE A 122 -5.92 11.05 11.09
CA ILE A 122 -4.46 10.99 11.06
C ILE A 122 -3.98 10.92 12.50
N GLN A 123 -3.24 9.86 12.83
CA GLN A 123 -2.66 9.68 14.17
C GLN A 123 -1.15 9.44 14.06
N GLN A 124 -0.39 10.24 14.79
CA GLN A 124 1.06 10.04 14.90
C GLN A 124 1.39 9.08 16.04
N VAL A 125 2.20 8.08 15.76
CA VAL A 125 2.69 7.11 16.75
C VAL A 125 4.18 6.89 16.52
N GLY A 126 5.00 7.44 17.40
CA GLY A 126 6.46 7.36 17.26
C GLY A 126 6.94 7.90 15.91
N THR A 127 7.60 7.07 15.13
CA THR A 127 8.16 7.42 13.80
C THR A 127 7.15 7.27 12.66
N HIS A 128 5.94 6.85 12.94
CA HIS A 128 4.92 6.53 11.92
C HIS A 128 3.66 7.37 12.10
N THR A 129 2.93 7.46 11.01
CA THR A 129 1.57 7.99 10.95
C THR A 129 0.62 6.86 10.60
N ILE A 130 -0.50 6.78 11.30
CA ILE A 130 -1.63 5.91 10.97
C ILE A 130 -2.68 6.75 10.25
N PHE A 131 -3.01 6.37 9.03
CA PHE A 131 -4.12 6.94 8.28
C PHE A 131 -5.33 6.03 8.42
N ILE A 132 -6.46 6.57 8.90
CA ILE A 132 -7.75 5.87 8.94
C ILE A 132 -8.55 6.33 7.73
N CYS A 133 -8.92 5.38 6.88
CA CYS A 133 -9.36 5.68 5.53
C CYS A 133 -10.68 4.97 5.19
N PRO A 134 -11.82 5.67 5.18
CA PRO A 134 -13.04 5.17 4.55
C PRO A 134 -12.80 4.88 3.07
N ILE A 135 -13.31 3.74 2.61
CA ILE A 135 -13.19 3.28 1.22
C ILE A 135 -14.36 3.84 0.43
N VAL A 136 -14.07 4.53 -0.66
CA VAL A 136 -15.10 5.13 -1.53
C VAL A 136 -15.30 4.37 -2.84
N ALA A 137 -14.30 3.60 -3.30
CA ALA A 137 -14.42 2.74 -4.47
C ALA A 137 -13.48 1.54 -4.36
N ILE A 138 -13.84 0.45 -5.02
CA ILE A 138 -13.05 -0.79 -5.07
C ILE A 138 -13.00 -1.27 -6.52
N LYS A 139 -11.80 -1.66 -6.96
CA LYS A 139 -11.59 -2.35 -8.24
C LYS A 139 -10.86 -3.66 -7.99
N GLN A 140 -11.40 -4.75 -8.51
CA GLN A 140 -10.77 -6.07 -8.48
C GLN A 140 -10.39 -6.52 -9.89
N SER A 141 -9.28 -7.25 -10.01
CA SER A 141 -8.89 -7.93 -11.25
C SER A 141 -9.31 -9.40 -11.23
N GLN A 142 -8.97 -10.11 -12.32
CA GLN A 142 -9.17 -11.57 -12.42
C GLN A 142 -7.96 -12.36 -11.91
N HIS A 143 -6.90 -11.69 -11.46
CA HIS A 143 -5.73 -12.36 -10.91
C HIS A 143 -6.07 -13.00 -9.56
N ASP A 144 -5.48 -14.17 -9.31
CA ASP A 144 -5.76 -14.99 -8.13
C ASP A 144 -4.52 -15.35 -7.30
N GLN A 145 -3.36 -14.80 -7.68
CA GLN A 145 -2.10 -15.00 -6.97
C GLN A 145 -1.62 -13.69 -6.35
N SER A 146 -1.42 -13.70 -5.04
CA SER A 146 -0.98 -12.55 -4.25
C SER A 146 0.53 -12.53 -4.07
N LEU A 147 1.13 -11.34 -4.11
CA LEU A 147 2.48 -11.10 -3.65
C LEU A 147 2.46 -10.85 -2.15
N VAL A 148 3.21 -11.64 -1.39
CA VAL A 148 3.33 -11.48 0.06
C VAL A 148 4.80 -11.34 0.47
N TYR A 149 5.02 -10.75 1.64
CA TYR A 149 6.34 -10.59 2.24
C TYR A 149 6.37 -11.35 3.56
N PHE A 150 7.32 -12.25 3.70
CA PHE A 150 7.53 -13.08 4.87
C PHE A 150 9.00 -13.36 5.06
N ASN A 151 9.48 -13.19 6.29
CA ASN A 151 10.87 -13.45 6.66
C ASN A 151 11.89 -12.79 5.71
N ARG A 152 11.62 -11.52 5.37
CA ARG A 152 12.45 -10.65 4.51
C ARG A 152 12.60 -11.16 3.06
N ALA A 153 11.62 -11.90 2.57
CA ALA A 153 11.59 -12.39 1.20
C ALA A 153 10.18 -12.28 0.60
N TYR A 154 10.12 -12.11 -0.71
CA TYR A 154 8.86 -12.20 -1.44
C TYR A 154 8.43 -13.64 -1.61
N HIS A 155 7.13 -13.89 -1.50
CA HIS A 155 6.50 -15.17 -1.77
C HIS A 155 5.21 -14.95 -2.56
N GLN A 156 4.73 -16.01 -3.16
CA GLN A 156 3.45 -16.01 -3.90
C GLN A 156 2.46 -16.90 -3.16
N VAL A 157 1.22 -16.42 -3.05
CA VAL A 157 0.11 -17.15 -2.44
C VAL A 157 -1.07 -17.13 -3.40
N GLY A 158 -1.71 -18.27 -3.58
CA GLY A 158 -2.84 -18.47 -4.48
C GLY A 158 -2.70 -19.78 -5.24
N GLN A 159 -3.80 -20.26 -5.85
CA GLN A 159 -3.91 -21.56 -6.51
C GLN A 159 -3.34 -22.72 -5.68
N THR A 160 -4.11 -23.13 -4.69
CA THR A 160 -3.96 -24.49 -4.19
C THR A 160 -4.58 -25.41 -5.24
N GLU A 161 -3.82 -26.32 -5.81
CA GLU A 161 -4.41 -27.42 -6.57
C GLU A 161 -5.40 -28.14 -5.65
N ILE A 162 -6.67 -28.10 -6.04
CA ILE A 162 -7.67 -28.92 -5.37
C ILE A 162 -7.38 -30.34 -5.79
N VAL A 163 -6.73 -31.09 -4.91
CA VAL A 163 -6.49 -32.52 -5.05
C VAL A 163 -7.75 -33.29 -4.74
#